data_dd1b2ade195623c9d1043ffd101a80f3
#
_entry.id   dd1b2ade195623c9d1043ffd101a80f3
#
_cell.length_a   1.000
_cell.length_b   1.000
_cell.length_c   1.000
_cell.angle_alpha   90.00
_cell.angle_beta   90.00
_cell.angle_gamma   90.00
#
_symmetry.space_group_name_H-M   'P 1'
#
loop_
_entity.id
_entity.type
_entity.pdbx_description
1 polymer ?
#
loop_
_entity_poly.entity_id
_entity_poly.type
_entity_poly.pdbx_seq_one_letter_code
_entity_poly.pdbx_strand_id
1 'polypeptide(L)'
;MGGGLYSGNYRAPWHDYKERRIYHITLLKSDEADCFGILKSDCRKAPGNPGAPYVAATKNGKAIKEALRHIEEISAALRLYQYALMPDHLHLLLAVEVRLDEHLGNKIAALKALANSLAGGVRLFADGYNDQIMSNERSLAGVYKYLRSNPWRLAVRRANPDYFRQLATVNAGGTPCQAYGNLQLLENPFIEQVIVHRADTPQQFEANLKQCVYTAANGGVLVSPFISPRERQIREAALAAGGRIILISPDLLEERQKPAGREFELCITGRMLRLSPPAA
;
A
#
# COMPACT_ATOMS: atom_id res chain seq x y z
N MET A 1 9.27 5.93 21.23
CA MET A 1 9.94 4.82 20.53
C MET A 1 8.95 4.25 19.52
N GLY A 2 8.95 4.81 18.31
CA GLY A 2 8.08 4.37 17.21
C GLY A 2 8.86 3.34 16.38
N GLY A 3 8.74 2.06 16.68
CA GLY A 3 9.24 1.00 15.84
C GLY A 3 8.50 1.01 14.51
N GLY A 4 9.22 1.23 13.41
CA GLY A 4 8.67 1.27 12.06
C GLY A 4 7.98 -0.04 11.70
N LEU A 5 6.71 0.07 11.33
CA LEU A 5 5.79 -1.02 11.01
C LEU A 5 6.15 -1.83 9.74
N TYR A 6 7.32 -1.60 9.12
CA TYR A 6 7.70 -2.20 7.83
C TYR A 6 9.15 -2.72 7.78
N SER A 7 9.69 -3.20 8.89
CA SER A 7 11.08 -3.69 8.96
C SER A 7 11.27 -5.15 8.46
N GLY A 8 10.26 -5.79 7.91
CA GLY A 8 10.36 -7.14 7.36
C GLY A 8 10.58 -7.13 5.86
N ASN A 9 11.71 -7.65 5.37
CA ASN A 9 11.92 -7.94 3.95
C ASN A 9 11.09 -9.17 3.53
N TYR A 10 9.77 -9.01 3.44
CA TYR A 10 8.90 -10.06 2.91
C TYR A 10 9.05 -10.11 1.39
N ARG A 11 10.00 -10.93 0.91
CA ARG A 11 10.13 -11.26 -0.52
C ARG A 11 9.32 -12.50 -0.84
N ALA A 12 8.78 -12.55 -2.04
CA ALA A 12 8.10 -13.73 -2.55
C ALA A 12 9.14 -14.84 -2.80
N PRO A 13 9.23 -15.89 -1.96
CA PRO A 13 10.30 -16.89 -2.06
C PRO A 13 10.20 -17.76 -3.31
N TRP A 14 9.05 -17.74 -3.99
CA TRP A 14 8.78 -18.48 -5.24
C TRP A 14 9.08 -17.66 -6.49
N HIS A 15 9.49 -16.36 -6.36
CA HIS A 15 9.68 -15.46 -7.49
C HIS A 15 11.17 -15.15 -7.74
N ASP A 16 11.59 -15.27 -9.00
CA ASP A 16 12.92 -14.82 -9.41
C ASP A 16 12.89 -13.33 -9.75
N TYR A 17 13.44 -12.51 -8.87
CA TYR A 17 13.50 -11.05 -9.01
C TYR A 17 14.45 -10.56 -10.10
N LYS A 18 15.03 -11.45 -10.91
CA LYS A 18 15.77 -11.11 -12.13
C LYS A 18 14.91 -11.16 -13.39
N GLU A 19 13.74 -11.82 -13.31
CA GLU A 19 12.90 -12.02 -14.48
C GLU A 19 12.23 -10.73 -14.98
N ARG A 20 11.87 -10.74 -16.27
CA ARG A 20 11.01 -9.73 -16.87
C ARG A 20 9.68 -9.66 -16.13
N ARG A 21 9.42 -8.54 -15.44
CA ARG A 21 8.23 -8.33 -14.63
C ARG A 21 8.03 -6.86 -14.32
N ILE A 22 6.80 -6.47 -13.99
CA ILE A 22 6.48 -5.14 -13.50
C ILE A 22 6.23 -5.23 -12.00
N TYR A 23 6.76 -4.26 -11.26
CA TYR A 23 6.68 -4.18 -9.81
C TYR A 23 6.11 -2.83 -9.38
N HIS A 24 5.23 -2.85 -8.39
CA HIS A 24 4.92 -1.67 -7.58
C HIS A 24 5.84 -1.69 -6.36
N ILE A 25 6.77 -0.76 -6.30
CA ILE A 25 7.77 -0.67 -5.23
C ILE A 25 7.45 0.51 -4.33
N THR A 26 7.61 0.34 -3.01
CA THR A 26 7.50 1.41 -2.02
C THR A 26 8.80 1.53 -1.25
N LEU A 27 9.39 2.73 -1.29
CA LEU A 27 10.58 3.10 -0.54
C LEU A 27 10.18 4.07 0.59
N LEU A 28 10.42 3.68 1.82
CA LEU A 28 10.13 4.52 3.00
C LEU A 28 11.27 5.50 3.25
N LYS A 29 10.92 6.65 3.80
CA LYS A 29 11.87 7.64 4.30
C LYS A 29 12.65 7.07 5.48
N SER A 30 13.95 7.35 5.58
CA SER A 30 14.72 7.09 6.79
C SER A 30 14.35 8.07 7.90
N ASP A 31 14.68 7.73 9.14
CA ASP A 31 14.49 8.63 10.28
C ASP A 31 15.45 9.84 10.25
N GLU A 32 16.58 9.71 9.55
CA GLU A 32 17.59 10.74 9.38
C GLU A 32 17.21 11.83 8.37
N ALA A 33 16.30 11.53 7.44
CA ALA A 33 15.92 12.42 6.38
C ALA A 33 14.74 13.31 6.76
N ASP A 34 14.78 14.55 6.31
CA ASP A 34 13.60 15.41 6.25
C ASP A 34 12.59 14.89 5.22
N CYS A 35 11.37 15.40 5.26
CA CYS A 35 10.31 15.00 4.35
C CYS A 35 10.72 15.20 2.88
N PHE A 36 10.25 14.30 2.01
CA PHE A 36 10.51 14.36 0.57
C PHE A 36 9.70 15.44 -0.13
N GLY A 37 8.57 15.81 0.46
CA GLY A 37 7.71 16.82 -0.11
C GLY A 37 6.65 17.33 0.85
N ILE A 38 6.05 18.45 0.47
CA ILE A 38 5.00 19.12 1.24
C ILE A 38 3.69 18.99 0.47
N LEU A 39 2.68 18.40 1.10
CA LEU A 39 1.35 18.31 0.52
C LEU A 39 0.74 19.71 0.37
N LYS A 40 0.41 20.09 -0.86
CA LYS A 40 -0.39 21.25 -1.21
C LYS A 40 -1.76 20.73 -1.61
N SER A 41 -2.80 21.16 -0.89
CA SER A 41 -4.07 20.47 -1.01
C SER A 41 -5.31 21.34 -0.97
N ASP A 42 -6.25 21.02 -1.88
CA ASP A 42 -7.68 21.18 -1.66
C ASP A 42 -8.32 19.81 -1.85
N CYS A 43 -8.61 19.08 -0.77
CA CYS A 43 -9.10 17.70 -0.81
C CYS A 43 -10.47 17.56 -1.50
N ARG A 44 -11.20 18.67 -1.71
CA ARG A 44 -12.48 18.70 -2.45
C ARG A 44 -12.30 18.54 -3.95
N LYS A 45 -11.09 18.75 -4.47
CA LYS A 45 -10.78 18.63 -5.89
C LYS A 45 -10.21 17.25 -6.20
N ALA A 46 -10.93 16.50 -7.04
CA ALA A 46 -10.52 15.16 -7.46
C ALA A 46 -9.22 15.20 -8.31
N PRO A 47 -8.47 14.08 -8.35
CA PRO A 47 -7.28 13.96 -9.19
C PRO A 47 -7.57 14.31 -10.66
N GLY A 48 -6.67 15.05 -11.28
CA GLY A 48 -6.80 15.49 -12.67
C GLY A 48 -7.49 16.85 -12.86
N ASN A 49 -8.16 17.38 -11.83
CA ASN A 49 -8.74 18.72 -11.89
C ASN A 49 -7.73 19.83 -11.57
N PRO A 50 -7.87 21.04 -12.11
CA PRO A 50 -7.03 22.17 -11.73
C PRO A 50 -7.10 22.44 -10.22
N GLY A 51 -5.92 22.53 -9.58
CA GLY A 51 -5.81 22.71 -8.14
C GLY A 51 -6.06 21.45 -7.30
N ALA A 52 -6.13 20.25 -7.91
CA ALA A 52 -6.12 19.00 -7.16
C ALA A 52 -4.88 18.88 -6.26
N PRO A 53 -4.95 18.16 -5.15
CA PRO A 53 -3.82 17.98 -4.25
C PRO A 53 -2.59 17.41 -4.97
N TYR A 54 -1.43 17.97 -4.64
CA TYR A 54 -0.13 17.50 -5.12
C TYR A 54 0.92 17.62 -4.02
N VAL A 55 2.04 16.93 -4.20
CA VAL A 55 3.19 17.03 -3.31
C VAL A 55 4.28 17.90 -3.97
N ALA A 56 4.52 19.07 -3.40
CA ALA A 56 5.62 19.94 -3.80
C ALA A 56 6.93 19.36 -3.24
N ALA A 57 7.87 18.99 -4.13
CA ALA A 57 9.12 18.37 -3.74
C ALA A 57 10.00 19.35 -2.93
N THR A 58 10.53 18.89 -1.79
CA THR A 58 11.59 19.55 -1.03
C THR A 58 12.95 19.38 -1.72
N LYS A 59 14.05 19.82 -1.09
CA LYS A 59 15.41 19.54 -1.57
C LYS A 59 15.62 18.02 -1.72
N ASN A 60 15.25 17.23 -0.73
CA ASN A 60 15.34 15.77 -0.75
C ASN A 60 14.48 15.16 -1.87
N GLY A 61 13.24 15.63 -2.02
CA GLY A 61 12.37 15.18 -3.09
C GLY A 61 12.86 15.52 -4.49
N LYS A 62 13.56 16.65 -4.66
CA LYS A 62 14.22 17.02 -5.93
C LYS A 62 15.37 16.07 -6.25
N ALA A 63 16.21 15.73 -5.25
CA ALA A 63 17.28 14.75 -5.41
C ALA A 63 16.75 13.36 -5.80
N ILE A 64 15.65 12.93 -5.18
CA ILE A 64 14.94 11.69 -5.55
C ILE A 64 14.46 11.74 -7.01
N LYS A 65 13.78 12.82 -7.41
CA LYS A 65 13.29 12.97 -8.79
C LYS A 65 14.43 12.96 -9.80
N GLU A 66 15.57 13.54 -9.45
CA GLU A 66 16.75 13.51 -10.31
C GLU A 66 17.31 12.10 -10.43
N ALA A 67 17.47 11.38 -9.32
CA ALA A 67 17.90 9.97 -9.37
C ALA A 67 16.96 9.10 -10.23
N LEU A 68 15.66 9.35 -10.21
CA LEU A 68 14.70 8.63 -11.05
C LEU A 68 14.86 8.88 -12.55
N ARG A 69 15.38 10.03 -12.96
CA ARG A 69 15.69 10.30 -14.39
C ARG A 69 16.86 9.45 -14.90
N HIS A 70 17.74 9.06 -14.01
CA HIS A 70 18.91 8.23 -14.31
C HIS A 70 18.66 6.71 -14.09
N ILE A 71 17.39 6.28 -14.00
CA ILE A 71 17.07 4.87 -13.71
C ILE A 71 17.61 3.92 -14.78
N GLU A 72 17.62 4.33 -16.05
CA GLU A 72 18.10 3.53 -17.18
C GLU A 72 19.63 3.48 -17.22
N GLU A 73 20.33 4.43 -16.59
CA GLU A 73 21.79 4.40 -16.40
C GLU A 73 22.17 3.39 -15.31
N ILE A 74 21.33 3.20 -14.30
CA ILE A 74 21.51 2.15 -13.29
C ILE A 74 21.39 0.76 -13.94
N SER A 75 20.44 0.61 -14.87
CA SER A 75 20.33 -0.58 -15.71
C SER A 75 19.44 -0.28 -16.91
N ALA A 76 19.92 -0.52 -18.12
CA ALA A 76 19.14 -0.41 -19.35
C ALA A 76 17.94 -1.38 -19.41
N ALA A 77 17.93 -2.39 -18.54
CA ALA A 77 16.81 -3.32 -18.38
C ALA A 77 15.65 -2.75 -17.57
N LEU A 78 15.83 -1.60 -16.88
CA LEU A 78 14.81 -0.97 -16.06
C LEU A 78 14.09 0.13 -16.81
N ARG A 79 12.76 0.16 -16.63
CA ARG A 79 11.91 1.27 -17.12
C ARG A 79 10.96 1.74 -16.04
N LEU A 80 10.98 3.03 -15.78
CA LEU A 80 10.06 3.68 -14.85
C LEU A 80 8.78 4.08 -15.60
N TYR A 81 7.66 3.44 -15.27
CA TYR A 81 6.37 3.76 -15.88
C TYR A 81 5.66 4.91 -15.18
N GLN A 82 5.74 4.94 -13.84
CA GLN A 82 5.10 5.95 -13.02
C GLN A 82 5.77 6.01 -11.65
N TYR A 83 5.66 7.16 -10.98
CA TYR A 83 6.00 7.29 -9.57
C TYR A 83 5.03 8.24 -8.84
N ALA A 84 4.96 8.10 -7.53
CA ALA A 84 4.32 9.06 -6.65
C ALA A 84 5.25 9.41 -5.48
N LEU A 85 5.75 10.65 -5.48
CA LEU A 85 6.53 11.20 -4.39
C LEU A 85 5.57 11.66 -3.30
N MET A 86 5.67 11.05 -2.12
CA MET A 86 4.89 11.39 -0.94
C MET A 86 5.77 12.06 0.12
N PRO A 87 5.22 12.68 1.17
CA PRO A 87 6.05 13.34 2.18
C PRO A 87 7.06 12.41 2.87
N ASP A 88 6.70 11.16 3.08
CA ASP A 88 7.42 10.17 3.90
C ASP A 88 7.76 8.87 3.16
N HIS A 89 7.42 8.78 1.88
CA HIS A 89 7.73 7.60 1.05
C HIS A 89 7.68 7.92 -0.44
N LEU A 90 8.20 6.98 -1.23
CA LEU A 90 8.17 7.01 -2.68
C LEU A 90 7.56 5.73 -3.20
N HIS A 91 6.57 5.84 -4.07
CA HIS A 91 6.04 4.72 -4.86
C HIS A 91 6.62 4.75 -6.26
N LEU A 92 6.98 3.57 -6.78
CA LEU A 92 7.45 3.36 -8.15
C LEU A 92 6.62 2.28 -8.82
N LEU A 93 6.24 2.48 -10.06
CA LEU A 93 5.82 1.44 -10.98
C LEU A 93 6.98 1.18 -11.94
N LEU A 94 7.76 0.14 -11.66
CA LEU A 94 9.03 -0.17 -12.29
C LEU A 94 8.94 -1.48 -13.08
N ALA A 95 9.32 -1.44 -14.35
CA ALA A 95 9.42 -2.63 -15.18
C ALA A 95 10.87 -3.10 -15.27
N VAL A 96 11.05 -4.41 -15.19
CA VAL A 96 12.20 -5.14 -15.68
C VAL A 96 11.82 -5.64 -17.07
N GLU A 97 12.38 -5.05 -18.12
CA GLU A 97 11.99 -5.34 -19.52
C GLU A 97 12.71 -6.53 -20.12
N VAL A 98 13.94 -6.76 -19.66
CA VAL A 98 14.75 -7.96 -19.98
C VAL A 98 15.34 -8.50 -18.69
N ARG A 99 15.71 -9.79 -18.69
CA ARG A 99 16.30 -10.44 -17.50
C ARG A 99 17.51 -9.65 -16.99
N LEU A 100 17.48 -9.35 -15.69
CA LEU A 100 18.59 -8.66 -15.01
C LEU A 100 19.80 -9.58 -14.84
N ASP A 101 20.98 -9.02 -14.87
CA ASP A 101 22.24 -9.65 -14.50
C ASP A 101 22.30 -10.03 -13.02
N GLU A 102 21.76 -9.17 -12.15
CA GLU A 102 21.71 -9.35 -10.70
C GLU A 102 20.30 -9.11 -10.15
N HIS A 103 20.10 -9.42 -8.86
CA HIS A 103 18.83 -9.28 -8.19
C HIS A 103 18.31 -7.82 -8.20
N LEU A 104 17.01 -7.61 -8.45
CA LEU A 104 16.36 -6.30 -8.46
C LEU A 104 16.70 -5.46 -7.22
N GLY A 105 16.87 -6.10 -6.07
CA GLY A 105 17.27 -5.43 -4.81
C GLY A 105 18.56 -4.63 -4.94
N ASN A 106 19.55 -5.11 -5.71
CA ASN A 106 20.81 -4.40 -5.94
C ASN A 106 20.58 -3.14 -6.79
N LYS A 107 19.71 -3.21 -7.79
CA LYS A 107 19.34 -2.04 -8.61
C LYS A 107 18.59 -0.99 -7.78
N ILE A 108 17.72 -1.42 -6.87
CA ILE A 108 17.05 -0.51 -5.92
C ILE A 108 18.05 0.09 -4.93
N ALA A 109 19.04 -0.67 -4.46
CA ALA A 109 20.11 -0.15 -3.62
C ALA A 109 20.94 0.91 -4.37
N ALA A 110 21.28 0.69 -5.64
CA ALA A 110 21.96 1.66 -6.48
C ALA A 110 21.14 2.95 -6.67
N LEU A 111 19.82 2.85 -6.91
CA LEU A 111 18.92 4.01 -6.97
C LEU A 111 18.93 4.81 -5.67
N LYS A 112 18.86 4.13 -4.52
CA LYS A 112 18.93 4.79 -3.21
C LYS A 112 20.27 5.48 -3.00
N ALA A 113 21.38 4.83 -3.36
CA ALA A 113 22.72 5.40 -3.24
C ALA A 113 22.89 6.66 -4.12
N LEU A 114 22.40 6.63 -5.35
CA LEU A 114 22.39 7.79 -6.24
C LEU A 114 21.58 8.95 -5.65
N ALA A 115 20.37 8.68 -5.16
CA ALA A 115 19.52 9.70 -4.54
C ALA A 115 20.17 10.29 -3.28
N ASN A 116 20.82 9.47 -2.45
CA ASN A 116 21.56 9.93 -1.26
C ASN A 116 22.74 10.83 -1.66
N SER A 117 23.51 10.47 -2.69
CA SER A 117 24.60 11.29 -3.21
C SER A 117 24.10 12.64 -3.70
N LEU A 118 23.03 12.68 -4.49
CA LEU A 118 22.40 13.91 -4.98
C LEU A 118 21.79 14.77 -3.87
N ALA A 119 21.46 14.18 -2.74
CA ALA A 119 21.01 14.90 -1.54
C ALA A 119 22.16 15.44 -0.67
N GLY A 120 23.41 15.27 -1.10
CA GLY A 120 24.59 15.68 -0.35
C GLY A 120 25.03 14.67 0.71
N GLY A 121 24.80 13.40 0.49
CA GLY A 121 25.18 12.29 1.38
C GLY A 121 24.16 11.95 2.47
N VAL A 122 23.03 12.62 2.52
CA VAL A 122 21.95 12.30 3.47
C VAL A 122 21.35 10.94 3.13
N ARG A 123 21.20 10.06 4.13
CA ARG A 123 20.48 8.81 3.97
C ARG A 123 18.98 9.07 3.85
N LEU A 124 18.48 9.10 2.62
CA LEU A 124 17.07 9.43 2.34
C LEU A 124 16.09 8.31 2.69
N PHE A 125 16.48 7.05 2.44
CA PHE A 125 15.59 5.91 2.55
C PHE A 125 15.97 4.96 3.68
N ALA A 126 14.94 4.40 4.31
CA ALA A 126 15.07 3.28 5.22
C ALA A 126 15.62 2.03 4.51
N ASP A 127 16.07 1.03 5.28
CA ASP A 127 16.53 -0.23 4.74
C ASP A 127 15.41 -1.01 4.05
N GLY A 128 15.80 -1.83 3.08
CA GLY A 128 14.86 -2.64 2.31
C GLY A 128 13.91 -1.80 1.42
N TYR A 129 12.88 -2.45 0.94
CA TYR A 129 11.76 -1.88 0.19
C TYR A 129 10.60 -2.87 0.22
N ASN A 130 9.38 -2.39 0.02
CA ASN A 130 8.22 -3.25 -0.20
C ASN A 130 7.94 -3.33 -1.69
N ASP A 131 7.53 -4.51 -2.17
CA ASP A 131 7.16 -4.71 -3.55
C ASP A 131 5.85 -5.50 -3.69
N GLN A 132 5.19 -5.26 -4.81
CA GLN A 132 4.08 -6.05 -5.29
C GLN A 132 4.32 -6.41 -6.75
N ILE A 133 4.23 -7.71 -7.06
CA ILE A 133 4.44 -8.25 -8.39
C ILE A 133 3.17 -8.08 -9.21
N MET A 134 3.23 -7.40 -10.35
CA MET A 134 2.07 -7.24 -11.23
C MET A 134 1.78 -8.52 -11.98
N SER A 135 0.58 -9.07 -11.79
CA SER A 135 0.16 -10.34 -12.38
C SER A 135 -0.59 -10.19 -13.71
N ASN A 136 -1.20 -9.03 -13.97
CA ASN A 136 -1.99 -8.79 -15.16
C ASN A 136 -2.19 -7.30 -15.47
N GLU A 137 -2.69 -6.98 -16.67
CA GLU A 137 -2.91 -5.59 -17.13
C GLU A 137 -3.95 -4.83 -16.27
N ARG A 138 -4.97 -5.51 -15.76
CA ARG A 138 -5.98 -4.87 -14.89
C ARG A 138 -5.33 -4.36 -13.61
N SER A 139 -4.42 -5.13 -13.01
CA SER A 139 -3.64 -4.72 -11.85
C SER A 139 -2.78 -3.50 -12.18
N LEU A 140 -2.14 -3.49 -13.35
CA LEU A 140 -1.29 -2.38 -13.81
C LEU A 140 -2.08 -1.06 -13.92
N ALA A 141 -3.23 -1.09 -14.59
CA ALA A 141 -4.10 0.09 -14.73
C ALA A 141 -4.59 0.59 -13.36
N GLY A 142 -4.93 -0.33 -12.45
CA GLY A 142 -5.31 -0.03 -11.07
C GLY A 142 -4.20 0.68 -10.30
N VAL A 143 -2.98 0.17 -10.37
CA VAL A 143 -1.80 0.80 -9.72
C VAL A 143 -1.51 2.17 -10.30
N TYR A 144 -1.57 2.31 -11.60
CA TYR A 144 -1.35 3.60 -12.26
C TYR A 144 -2.33 4.67 -11.75
N LYS A 145 -3.63 4.33 -11.69
CA LYS A 145 -4.67 5.20 -11.12
C LYS A 145 -4.41 5.50 -9.64
N TYR A 146 -4.02 4.47 -8.87
CA TYR A 146 -3.69 4.59 -7.46
C TYR A 146 -2.54 5.58 -7.23
N LEU A 147 -1.43 5.45 -7.94
CA LEU A 147 -0.26 6.34 -7.81
C LEU A 147 -0.63 7.80 -8.12
N ARG A 148 -1.39 8.05 -9.15
CA ARG A 148 -1.85 9.40 -9.50
C ARG A 148 -2.77 10.02 -8.46
N SER A 149 -3.54 9.20 -7.75
CA SER A 149 -4.48 9.67 -6.72
C SER A 149 -3.86 9.81 -5.32
N ASN A 150 -2.63 9.34 -5.09
CA ASN A 150 -2.03 9.31 -3.75
C ASN A 150 -1.98 10.67 -3.02
N PRO A 151 -1.60 11.79 -3.65
CA PRO A 151 -1.62 13.09 -2.97
C PRO A 151 -3.03 13.49 -2.52
N TRP A 152 -4.04 13.26 -3.37
CA TRP A 152 -5.44 13.50 -3.03
C TRP A 152 -5.91 12.60 -1.88
N ARG A 153 -5.58 11.31 -1.92
CA ARG A 153 -5.92 10.35 -0.85
C ARG A 153 -5.33 10.77 0.50
N LEU A 154 -4.09 11.30 0.49
CA LEU A 154 -3.47 11.86 1.68
C LEU A 154 -4.20 13.11 2.16
N ALA A 155 -4.57 14.02 1.24
CA ALA A 155 -5.30 15.24 1.56
C ALA A 155 -6.66 14.93 2.18
N VAL A 156 -7.41 14.00 1.57
CA VAL A 156 -8.72 13.53 2.08
C VAL A 156 -8.58 12.94 3.48
N ARG A 157 -7.56 12.09 3.72
CA ARG A 157 -7.33 11.52 5.06
C ARG A 157 -7.02 12.58 6.11
N ARG A 158 -6.21 13.60 5.76
CA ARG A 158 -5.87 14.70 6.68
C ARG A 158 -7.06 15.60 6.98
N ALA A 159 -7.94 15.78 6.00
CA ALA A 159 -9.13 16.61 6.15
C ALA A 159 -10.31 15.89 6.84
N ASN A 160 -10.30 14.57 6.88
CA ASN A 160 -11.36 13.74 7.46
C ASN A 160 -10.80 12.84 8.57
N PRO A 161 -10.55 13.39 9.75
CA PRO A 161 -10.11 12.59 10.89
C PRO A 161 -11.18 11.61 11.37
N ASP A 162 -12.45 11.83 10.98
CA ASP A 162 -13.61 11.06 11.42
C ASP A 162 -13.82 9.77 10.58
N TYR A 163 -12.83 8.90 10.53
CA TYR A 163 -13.06 7.55 10.02
C TYR A 163 -14.01 6.71 10.89
N PHE A 164 -14.53 7.32 11.94
CA PHE A 164 -15.49 6.70 12.86
C PHE A 164 -16.94 7.01 12.49
N ARG A 165 -17.16 7.84 11.48
CA ARG A 165 -18.50 8.18 11.03
C ARG A 165 -19.08 7.00 10.25
N GLN A 166 -20.19 6.47 10.77
CA GLN A 166 -20.97 5.47 10.06
C GLN A 166 -21.64 6.10 8.83
N LEU A 167 -21.48 5.45 7.70
CA LEU A 167 -22.16 5.79 6.46
C LEU A 167 -23.29 4.79 6.21
N ALA A 168 -24.47 5.32 5.88
CA ALA A 168 -25.66 4.49 5.67
C ALA A 168 -25.58 3.66 4.38
N THR A 169 -24.88 4.18 3.35
CA THR A 169 -24.77 3.48 2.06
C THR A 169 -23.45 3.80 1.39
N VAL A 170 -22.69 2.75 1.09
CA VAL A 170 -21.44 2.78 0.31
C VAL A 170 -21.52 1.66 -0.71
N ASN A 171 -21.17 1.93 -1.97
CA ASN A 171 -21.08 0.88 -2.98
C ASN A 171 -19.75 0.15 -2.87
N ALA A 172 -19.79 -1.13 -2.52
CA ALA A 172 -18.64 -2.01 -2.46
C ALA A 172 -18.77 -3.13 -3.50
N GLY A 173 -18.10 -2.98 -4.64
CA GLY A 173 -18.16 -3.99 -5.71
C GLY A 173 -19.55 -4.23 -6.31
N GLY A 174 -20.40 -3.21 -6.39
CA GLY A 174 -21.78 -3.30 -6.86
C GLY A 174 -22.82 -3.55 -5.76
N THR A 175 -22.38 -3.84 -4.54
CA THR A 175 -23.29 -4.08 -3.39
C THR A 175 -23.39 -2.85 -2.50
N PRO A 176 -24.59 -2.34 -2.19
CA PRO A 176 -24.75 -1.27 -1.21
C PRO A 176 -24.50 -1.81 0.21
N CYS A 177 -23.60 -1.19 0.94
CA CYS A 177 -23.20 -1.61 2.29
C CYS A 177 -23.30 -0.43 3.26
N GLN A 178 -23.60 -0.69 4.51
CA GLN A 178 -23.25 0.24 5.59
C GLN A 178 -21.74 0.15 5.82
N ALA A 179 -21.11 1.26 6.21
CA ALA A 179 -19.69 1.31 6.39
C ALA A 179 -19.23 2.26 7.48
N TYR A 180 -18.09 1.99 8.09
CA TYR A 180 -17.25 2.96 8.78
C TYR A 180 -15.76 2.60 8.64
N GLY A 181 -14.90 3.57 8.85
CA GLY A 181 -13.46 3.41 8.70
C GLY A 181 -12.91 4.03 7.41
N ASN A 182 -11.80 3.52 6.94
CA ASN A 182 -11.10 4.08 5.79
C ASN A 182 -11.68 3.59 4.46
N LEU A 183 -12.60 4.35 3.86
CA LEU A 183 -13.23 4.04 2.57
C LEU A 183 -12.23 3.91 1.42
N GLN A 184 -11.07 4.57 1.52
CA GLN A 184 -10.05 4.49 0.46
C GLN A 184 -9.48 3.08 0.27
N LEU A 185 -9.71 2.18 1.24
CA LEU A 185 -9.30 0.78 1.11
C LEU A 185 -10.04 0.07 -0.04
N LEU A 186 -11.26 0.50 -0.38
CA LEU A 186 -12.01 -0.03 -1.53
C LEU A 186 -11.37 0.29 -2.89
N GLU A 187 -10.53 1.31 -2.93
CA GLU A 187 -9.85 1.73 -4.16
C GLU A 187 -8.43 1.16 -4.25
N ASN A 188 -8.02 0.31 -3.30
CA ASN A 188 -6.70 -0.31 -3.36
C ASN A 188 -6.68 -1.31 -4.53
N PRO A 189 -5.69 -1.25 -5.42
CA PRO A 189 -5.60 -2.18 -6.56
C PRO A 189 -5.24 -3.61 -6.17
N PHE A 190 -4.81 -3.83 -4.92
CA PHE A 190 -4.39 -5.12 -4.37
C PHE A 190 -5.30 -5.51 -3.21
N ILE A 191 -6.58 -5.74 -3.51
CA ILE A 191 -7.52 -6.34 -2.55
C ILE A 191 -7.48 -7.84 -2.76
N GLU A 192 -7.14 -8.58 -1.72
CA GLU A 192 -7.10 -10.04 -1.70
C GLU A 192 -8.15 -10.60 -0.75
N GLN A 193 -9.02 -11.46 -1.28
CA GLN A 193 -10.00 -12.16 -0.46
C GLN A 193 -9.32 -13.30 0.30
N VAL A 194 -9.49 -13.32 1.62
CA VAL A 194 -9.03 -14.43 2.45
C VAL A 194 -10.03 -15.56 2.36
N ILE A 195 -9.64 -16.66 1.72
CA ILE A 195 -10.45 -17.86 1.58
C ILE A 195 -9.74 -18.99 2.32
N VAL A 196 -10.44 -19.63 3.27
CA VAL A 196 -9.93 -20.77 4.03
C VAL A 196 -11.00 -21.87 4.01
N HIS A 197 -10.63 -23.04 3.49
CA HIS A 197 -11.50 -24.18 3.47
C HIS A 197 -11.29 -25.08 4.70
N ARG A 198 -12.36 -25.75 5.16
CA ARG A 198 -12.25 -26.72 6.28
C ARG A 198 -11.33 -27.88 5.94
N ALA A 199 -11.28 -28.26 4.66
CA ALA A 199 -10.46 -29.36 4.15
C ALA A 199 -8.99 -28.99 3.92
N ASP A 200 -8.59 -27.73 4.08
CA ASP A 200 -7.19 -27.32 3.86
C ASP A 200 -6.26 -28.08 4.80
N THR A 201 -5.25 -28.71 4.21
CA THR A 201 -4.16 -29.33 4.99
C THR A 201 -3.37 -28.25 5.73
N PRO A 202 -2.60 -28.60 6.77
CA PRO A 202 -1.72 -27.64 7.45
C PRO A 202 -0.77 -26.93 6.50
N GLN A 203 -0.23 -27.62 5.50
CA GLN A 203 0.68 -27.06 4.51
C GLN A 203 -0.01 -26.04 3.58
N GLN A 204 -1.23 -26.37 3.13
CA GLN A 204 -2.04 -25.45 2.31
C GLN A 204 -2.41 -24.19 3.10
N PHE A 205 -2.80 -24.35 4.36
CA PHE A 205 -3.08 -23.22 5.24
C PHE A 205 -1.84 -22.35 5.47
N GLU A 206 -0.68 -22.95 5.70
CA GLU A 206 0.57 -22.21 5.90
C GLU A 206 0.98 -21.43 4.64
N ALA A 207 0.81 -22.02 3.46
CA ALA A 207 1.06 -21.34 2.20
C ALA A 207 0.13 -20.13 2.02
N ASN A 208 -1.17 -20.30 2.29
CA ASN A 208 -2.17 -19.23 2.25
C ASN A 208 -1.85 -18.12 3.27
N LEU A 209 -1.49 -18.48 4.50
CA LEU A 209 -1.07 -17.53 5.54
C LEU A 209 0.14 -16.69 5.07
N LYS A 210 1.17 -17.33 4.51
CA LYS A 210 2.35 -16.65 3.98
C LYS A 210 1.99 -15.69 2.84
N GLN A 211 1.12 -16.11 1.93
CA GLN A 211 0.65 -15.28 0.81
C GLN A 211 -0.12 -14.06 1.34
N CYS A 212 -1.08 -14.24 2.22
CA CYS A 212 -1.84 -13.14 2.81
C CYS A 212 -0.94 -12.15 3.57
N VAL A 213 0.03 -12.66 4.34
CA VAL A 213 0.99 -11.81 5.05
C VAL A 213 1.88 -11.04 4.07
N TYR A 214 2.33 -11.67 2.98
CA TYR A 214 3.08 -11.01 1.92
C TYR A 214 2.27 -9.85 1.31
N THR A 215 1.03 -10.11 0.90
CA THR A 215 0.13 -9.07 0.35
C THR A 215 -0.05 -7.91 1.32
N ALA A 216 -0.31 -8.22 2.59
CA ALA A 216 -0.52 -7.23 3.65
C ALA A 216 0.74 -6.38 3.90
N ALA A 217 1.91 -7.01 3.99
CA ALA A 217 3.20 -6.34 4.23
C ALA A 217 3.59 -5.42 3.07
N ASN A 218 3.18 -5.75 1.84
CA ASN A 218 3.47 -4.98 0.64
C ASN A 218 2.37 -3.96 0.26
N GLY A 219 1.51 -3.60 1.22
CA GLY A 219 0.53 -2.51 1.07
C GLY A 219 -0.79 -2.94 0.45
N GLY A 220 -1.01 -4.23 0.24
CA GLY A 220 -2.31 -4.79 -0.13
C GLY A 220 -3.31 -4.74 1.02
N VAL A 221 -4.55 -5.11 0.72
CA VAL A 221 -5.68 -5.11 1.65
C VAL A 221 -6.32 -6.47 1.66
N LEU A 222 -6.43 -7.08 2.82
CA LEU A 222 -7.16 -8.34 2.97
C LEU A 222 -8.63 -8.11 3.25
N VAL A 223 -9.51 -8.85 2.60
CA VAL A 223 -10.95 -8.78 2.81
C VAL A 223 -11.51 -10.13 3.23
N SER A 224 -12.25 -10.15 4.35
CA SER A 224 -12.94 -11.34 4.87
C SER A 224 -13.86 -10.96 6.02
N PRO A 225 -14.84 -11.82 6.37
CA PRO A 225 -15.52 -11.75 7.65
C PRO A 225 -14.62 -12.10 8.85
N PHE A 226 -13.51 -12.79 8.64
CA PHE A 226 -12.58 -13.27 9.67
C PHE A 226 -13.25 -14.03 10.82
N ILE A 227 -14.19 -14.92 10.50
CA ILE A 227 -15.02 -15.64 11.48
C ILE A 227 -14.30 -16.88 12.02
N SER A 228 -13.67 -17.66 11.13
CA SER A 228 -13.01 -18.91 11.53
C SER A 228 -11.72 -18.65 12.31
N PRO A 229 -11.25 -19.58 13.16
CA PRO A 229 -9.96 -19.44 13.84
C PRO A 229 -8.79 -19.21 12.89
N ARG A 230 -8.77 -19.91 11.75
CA ARG A 230 -7.72 -19.76 10.73
C ARG A 230 -7.74 -18.38 10.06
N GLU A 231 -8.92 -17.88 9.68
CA GLU A 231 -9.05 -16.51 9.14
C GLU A 231 -8.61 -15.47 10.16
N ARG A 232 -8.94 -15.65 11.45
CA ARG A 232 -8.47 -14.76 12.52
C ARG A 232 -6.95 -14.80 12.64
N GLN A 233 -6.33 -15.99 12.52
CA GLN A 233 -4.88 -16.12 12.54
C GLN A 233 -4.22 -15.36 11.37
N ILE A 234 -4.78 -15.47 10.16
CA ILE A 234 -4.32 -14.69 9.00
C ILE A 234 -4.46 -13.19 9.27
N ARG A 235 -5.62 -12.74 9.78
CA ARG A 235 -5.84 -11.34 10.14
C ARG A 235 -4.79 -10.82 11.13
N GLU A 236 -4.53 -11.58 12.19
CA GLU A 236 -3.58 -11.18 13.22
C GLU A 236 -2.16 -11.06 12.66
N ALA A 237 -1.74 -12.04 11.88
CA ALA A 237 -0.42 -12.03 11.24
C ALA A 237 -0.27 -10.88 10.23
N ALA A 238 -1.29 -10.65 9.41
CA ALA A 238 -1.31 -9.53 8.47
C ALA A 238 -1.27 -8.17 9.16
N LEU A 239 -2.05 -8.00 10.25
CA LEU A 239 -2.03 -6.78 11.03
C LEU A 239 -0.70 -6.57 11.76
N ALA A 240 -0.06 -7.62 12.24
CA ALA A 240 1.28 -7.56 12.83
C ALA A 240 2.34 -7.11 11.80
N ALA A 241 2.18 -7.53 10.54
CA ALA A 241 3.01 -7.10 9.42
C ALA A 241 2.69 -5.67 8.90
N GLY A 242 1.84 -4.90 9.62
CA GLY A 242 1.48 -3.55 9.20
C GLY A 242 0.32 -3.46 8.19
N GLY A 243 -0.29 -4.57 7.84
CA GLY A 243 -1.33 -4.69 6.83
C GLY A 243 -2.62 -3.93 7.15
N ARG A 244 -3.49 -3.89 6.15
CA ARG A 244 -4.81 -3.27 6.17
C ARG A 244 -5.88 -4.30 5.87
N ILE A 245 -7.07 -4.11 6.44
CA ILE A 245 -8.18 -5.05 6.28
C ILE A 245 -9.49 -4.35 5.91
N ILE A 246 -10.31 -5.07 5.15
CA ILE A 246 -11.74 -4.80 5.00
C ILE A 246 -12.46 -5.94 5.74
N LEU A 247 -13.12 -5.58 6.83
CA LEU A 247 -13.90 -6.51 7.63
C LEU A 247 -15.35 -6.53 7.14
N ILE A 248 -15.80 -7.66 6.63
CA ILE A 248 -17.21 -7.87 6.27
C ILE A 248 -17.96 -8.29 7.52
N SER A 249 -18.95 -7.50 7.92
CA SER A 249 -19.84 -7.84 9.01
C SER A 249 -21.06 -8.60 8.48
N PRO A 250 -21.42 -9.75 9.05
CA PRO A 250 -22.63 -10.47 8.63
C PRO A 250 -23.91 -9.71 9.04
N ASP A 251 -23.82 -8.93 10.11
CA ASP A 251 -24.95 -8.18 10.67
C ASP A 251 -24.89 -6.71 10.25
N LEU A 252 -26.06 -6.09 10.10
CA LEU A 252 -26.16 -4.65 9.90
C LEU A 252 -25.56 -3.90 11.10
N LEU A 253 -24.96 -2.76 10.81
CA LEU A 253 -24.44 -1.89 11.85
C LEU A 253 -25.60 -1.23 12.61
N GLU A 254 -25.56 -1.25 13.93
CA GLU A 254 -26.49 -0.49 14.72
C GLU A 254 -26.33 1.02 14.43
N GLU A 255 -27.43 1.77 14.49
CA GLU A 255 -27.48 3.19 14.10
C GLU A 255 -26.41 4.07 14.76
N ARG A 256 -25.96 3.70 15.95
CA ARG A 256 -24.95 4.41 16.73
C ARG A 256 -23.70 3.58 17.02
N GLN A 257 -23.52 2.48 16.29
CA GLN A 257 -22.34 1.64 16.49
C GLN A 257 -21.07 2.45 16.19
N LYS A 258 -20.14 2.39 17.13
CA LYS A 258 -18.82 3.01 17.00
C LYS A 258 -17.74 1.96 17.17
N PRO A 259 -16.60 2.08 16.46
CA PRO A 259 -15.47 1.20 16.68
C PRO A 259 -15.02 1.29 18.16
N ALA A 260 -14.62 0.15 18.73
CA ALA A 260 -14.13 0.04 20.09
C ALA A 260 -12.86 -0.84 20.13
N GLY A 261 -12.08 -0.72 21.18
CA GLY A 261 -10.87 -1.53 21.39
C GLY A 261 -9.94 -1.47 20.19
N ARG A 262 -9.56 -2.63 19.68
CA ARG A 262 -8.65 -2.76 18.55
C ARG A 262 -9.19 -2.17 17.23
N GLU A 263 -10.49 -2.24 16.99
CA GLU A 263 -11.09 -1.60 15.81
C GLU A 263 -10.90 -0.08 15.85
N PHE A 264 -11.04 0.52 17.04
CA PHE A 264 -10.76 1.94 17.23
C PHE A 264 -9.32 2.30 16.84
N GLU A 265 -8.32 1.51 17.28
CA GLU A 265 -6.92 1.74 16.94
C GLU A 265 -6.65 1.55 15.44
N LEU A 266 -7.26 0.56 14.81
CA LEU A 266 -7.15 0.33 13.38
C LEU A 266 -7.80 1.47 12.56
N CYS A 267 -8.94 2.00 13.03
CA CYS A 267 -9.57 3.15 12.41
C CYS A 267 -8.71 4.41 12.51
N ILE A 268 -8.15 4.73 13.69
CA ILE A 268 -7.25 5.90 13.87
C ILE A 268 -6.10 5.86 12.88
N THR A 269 -5.54 4.68 12.63
CA THR A 269 -4.42 4.50 11.72
C THR A 269 -4.85 4.34 10.26
N GLY A 270 -6.16 4.39 9.95
CA GLY A 270 -6.69 4.18 8.61
C GLY A 270 -6.49 2.76 8.07
N ARG A 271 -6.28 1.80 8.96
CA ARG A 271 -5.93 0.41 8.59
C ARG A 271 -7.13 -0.51 8.45
N MET A 272 -8.33 -0.02 8.73
CA MET A 272 -9.55 -0.81 8.68
C MET A 272 -10.68 -0.06 7.97
N LEU A 273 -11.44 -0.81 7.19
CA LEU A 273 -12.79 -0.50 6.75
C LEU A 273 -13.70 -1.64 7.22
N ARG A 274 -14.81 -1.31 7.87
CA ARG A 274 -15.88 -2.27 8.13
C ARG A 274 -17.01 -2.04 7.14
N LEU A 275 -17.44 -3.11 6.51
CA LEU A 275 -18.59 -3.14 5.60
C LEU A 275 -19.65 -4.08 6.17
N SER A 276 -20.88 -3.66 6.05
CA SER A 276 -22.05 -4.45 6.42
C SER A 276 -23.00 -4.47 5.23
N PRO A 277 -23.02 -5.53 4.41
CA PRO A 277 -23.98 -5.67 3.34
C PRO A 277 -25.39 -5.80 3.91
N PRO A 278 -26.45 -5.48 3.14
CA PRO A 278 -27.83 -5.72 3.55
C PRO A 278 -28.01 -7.23 3.81
N ALA A 279 -28.92 -7.56 4.72
CA ALA A 279 -29.33 -8.94 4.89
C ALA A 279 -29.87 -9.48 3.56
N ALA A 280 -29.41 -10.68 3.18
CA ALA A 280 -29.85 -11.37 1.97
C ALA A 280 -31.32 -11.75 2.05
#